data_504be9bbd4b81937f4b76b8fc2e20c95
#
_entry.id   504be9bbd4b81937f4b76b8fc2e20c95
#
_cell.length_a   1.000
_cell.length_b   1.000
_cell.length_c   1.000
_cell.angle_alpha   90.00
_cell.angle_beta   90.00
_cell.angle_gamma   90.00
#
_symmetry.space_group_name_H-M   'P 1'
#
loop_
_entity.id
_entity.type
_entity.pdbx_description
1 polymer ?
#
loop_
_entity_poly.entity_id
_entity_poly.type
_entity_poly.pdbx_seq_one_letter_code
_entity_poly.pdbx_strand_id
1 'polypeptide(L)'
;MKSICTVSLLLLLAVACSKEDDLYYDGWSQQNITQNTTESNDDNKTTTNTGDDVVKGVSTSGDVTTFTVALDRNAIAETHMVDASDDDYIENTTFDKTITITFSTTGSAVVEGDDENIVNVNNNDVIATNTSDKVIRYVLAGETADGFFKLYSTRKQAIVLNGVSITNPDGAAINNQSKKRTFIVLNDGTKNYLTDGTSYSDAISDEDMKGCLFSEGQIIFSGKGSLDVDANCKAGIRSDDYVRTLPGTNIYVDSSSGNGIRGNDAVIVTGGVINVNVTGTADKGFSTDGEIRIDGGRTTTITSGGYEYDSDDSDYSACSGVKADSLVTINGGELNIKSTGIGGKGINCDKNININNGVIRIITTGKRQKDSKGSVSPKGIKADGDITCNGGQTQVRLEGTGDGTEAIESKAEIHIEAGTIECYSYDDAINSAGNLYIDGGYVYARSYNNDGIDANRNLTINGGVVIAEGSGAPECGLDAAEQYKAYINGGTVVAVGGGMQAIDSSSKQASIAANIAMGTTIGVLDGTKAILGYTTPSNNSGTSLMISSPSFKSGNAYTIRSGCTLESGTSFYSLTTGCNIGSGSQSVDATASTSISGTMGGGGGGFPGGPGGGWHGGW
;
A
#
# COMPACT_ATOMS: atom_id res chain seq x y z
N MET A 1 -11.33 -19.22 -65.50
CA MET A 1 -10.18 -18.35 -65.79
C MET A 1 -9.50 -18.01 -64.49
N LYS A 2 -8.24 -18.19 -64.43
CA LYS A 2 -7.37 -18.33 -63.28
C LYS A 2 -7.42 -17.19 -62.26
N SER A 3 -7.63 -17.54 -61.00
CA SER A 3 -7.42 -16.69 -59.83
C SER A 3 -6.07 -17.12 -59.20
N ILE A 4 -5.20 -16.15 -58.97
CA ILE A 4 -3.89 -16.35 -58.36
C ILE A 4 -4.06 -15.98 -56.87
N CYS A 5 -3.82 -17.00 -56.03
CA CYS A 5 -3.81 -16.84 -54.58
C CYS A 5 -2.36 -16.65 -54.15
N THR A 6 -2.04 -15.51 -53.55
CA THR A 6 -0.73 -15.23 -52.96
C THR A 6 -0.76 -15.70 -51.51
N VAL A 7 0.05 -16.70 -51.19
CA VAL A 7 0.28 -17.22 -49.86
C VAL A 7 1.47 -16.48 -49.26
N SER A 8 1.25 -15.74 -48.18
CA SER A 8 2.32 -15.18 -47.34
C SER A 8 2.80 -16.21 -46.33
N LEU A 9 4.04 -16.58 -46.45
CA LEU A 9 4.75 -17.53 -45.61
C LEU A 9 5.19 -16.85 -44.31
N LEU A 10 4.59 -17.22 -43.18
CA LEU A 10 5.02 -16.83 -41.86
C LEU A 10 6.13 -17.80 -41.42
N LEU A 11 7.36 -17.30 -41.26
CA LEU A 11 8.50 -18.05 -40.74
C LEU A 11 8.39 -18.11 -39.19
N LEU A 12 8.05 -19.27 -38.67
CA LEU A 12 8.26 -19.58 -37.25
C LEU A 12 9.73 -19.95 -37.04
N LEU A 13 10.47 -19.12 -36.34
CA LEU A 13 11.75 -19.49 -35.74
C LEU A 13 11.49 -20.16 -34.41
N ALA A 14 11.51 -21.48 -34.38
CA ALA A 14 11.66 -22.27 -33.17
C ALA A 14 13.12 -22.24 -32.77
N VAL A 15 13.47 -21.53 -31.72
CA VAL A 15 14.76 -21.69 -31.03
C VAL A 15 14.54 -22.72 -29.93
N ALA A 16 14.97 -23.94 -30.21
CA ALA A 16 15.18 -24.93 -29.17
C ALA A 16 16.46 -24.55 -28.43
N CYS A 17 16.37 -24.17 -27.19
CA CYS A 17 17.51 -24.06 -26.28
C CYS A 17 17.36 -25.12 -25.20
N SER A 18 17.99 -26.28 -25.44
CA SER A 18 18.34 -27.23 -24.42
C SER A 18 19.68 -26.80 -23.85
N LYS A 19 19.70 -26.37 -22.60
CA LYS A 19 20.82 -26.56 -21.68
C LYS A 19 20.25 -26.41 -20.25
N GLU A 20 20.30 -27.50 -19.52
CA GLU A 20 20.37 -27.52 -18.10
C GLU A 20 21.65 -26.77 -17.70
N ASP A 21 21.53 -25.53 -17.30
CA ASP A 21 22.56 -24.83 -16.55
C ASP A 21 22.10 -24.81 -15.09
N ASP A 22 22.85 -25.52 -14.26
CA ASP A 22 22.83 -25.45 -12.83
C ASP A 22 22.88 -23.98 -12.39
N LEU A 23 21.75 -23.40 -12.03
CA LEU A 23 21.69 -22.12 -11.38
C LEU A 23 22.21 -22.29 -9.95
N TYR A 24 23.53 -22.26 -9.82
CA TYR A 24 24.20 -21.97 -8.57
C TYR A 24 23.80 -20.55 -8.16
N TYR A 25 22.94 -20.44 -7.16
CA TYR A 25 22.60 -19.17 -6.54
C TYR A 25 23.81 -18.68 -5.76
N ASP A 26 24.67 -17.92 -6.42
CA ASP A 26 25.83 -17.28 -5.83
C ASP A 26 25.44 -15.88 -5.39
N GLY A 27 25.19 -15.75 -4.09
CA GLY A 27 25.17 -14.48 -3.39
C GLY A 27 23.95 -13.59 -3.59
N TRP A 28 23.32 -13.29 -2.50
CA TRP A 28 22.33 -12.23 -2.31
C TRP A 28 22.89 -10.89 -2.81
N SER A 29 22.52 -10.45 -3.99
CA SER A 29 22.80 -9.09 -4.37
C SER A 29 21.82 -8.17 -3.65
N GLN A 30 22.26 -7.57 -2.55
CA GLN A 30 21.61 -6.36 -2.07
C GLN A 30 21.65 -5.36 -3.22
N GLN A 31 20.49 -5.03 -3.78
CA GLN A 31 20.40 -3.78 -4.51
C GLN A 31 20.69 -2.68 -3.51
N ASN A 32 21.90 -2.14 -3.58
CA ASN A 32 22.27 -0.94 -2.85
C ASN A 32 21.33 0.18 -3.30
N ILE A 33 20.32 0.44 -2.50
CA ILE A 33 19.60 1.71 -2.56
C ILE A 33 20.60 2.72 -2.05
N THR A 34 21.29 3.38 -2.96
CA THR A 34 22.17 4.49 -2.65
C THR A 34 21.30 5.63 -2.15
N GLN A 35 21.19 5.76 -0.85
CA GLN A 35 20.69 6.99 -0.24
C GLN A 35 21.75 8.07 -0.48
N ASN A 36 21.44 9.02 -1.32
CA ASN A 36 22.18 10.28 -1.37
C ASN A 36 21.88 11.07 -0.10
N THR A 37 22.64 10.80 0.95
CA THR A 37 22.74 11.72 2.09
C THR A 37 23.79 12.77 1.76
N THR A 38 23.36 13.93 1.32
CA THR A 38 24.18 15.14 1.45
C THR A 38 24.01 15.65 2.86
N GLU A 39 24.98 15.35 3.73
CA GLU A 39 25.14 16.06 5.00
C GLU A 39 25.55 17.51 4.70
N SER A 40 24.71 18.45 5.07
CA SER A 40 25.12 19.82 5.32
C SER A 40 25.00 20.09 6.82
N ASN A 41 26.14 20.14 7.47
CA ASN A 41 26.26 20.75 8.80
C ASN A 41 25.92 22.24 8.69
N ASP A 42 24.91 22.67 9.43
CA ASP A 42 24.88 24.04 9.92
C ASP A 42 24.14 24.12 11.26
N ASP A 43 24.87 24.60 12.25
CA ASP A 43 24.43 24.75 13.64
C ASP A 43 23.53 26.00 13.81
N ASN A 44 22.51 25.85 14.63
CA ASN A 44 21.86 26.91 15.40
C ASN A 44 20.74 27.73 14.71
N LYS A 45 19.50 27.26 14.83
CA LYS A 45 18.37 28.19 15.03
C LYS A 45 17.16 27.50 15.69
N THR A 46 16.88 27.92 16.91
CA THR A 46 15.62 27.60 17.62
C THR A 46 14.45 28.22 16.89
N THR A 47 13.62 27.42 16.24
CA THR A 47 12.29 27.82 15.80
C THR A 47 11.33 26.71 16.12
N THR A 48 10.26 27.05 16.80
CA THR A 48 9.11 26.21 17.07
C THR A 48 8.51 25.75 15.74
N ASN A 49 8.73 24.48 15.39
CA ASN A 49 8.20 23.88 14.17
C ASN A 49 6.95 23.10 14.47
N THR A 50 5.85 23.58 13.92
CA THR A 50 4.68 22.78 13.59
C THR A 50 5.02 21.95 12.35
N GLY A 51 5.22 20.65 12.52
CA GLY A 51 4.96 19.55 11.61
C GLY A 51 5.62 19.52 10.24
N ASP A 52 6.94 19.33 10.17
CA ASP A 52 7.61 18.83 8.96
C ASP A 52 8.50 17.64 9.35
N ASP A 53 7.93 16.43 9.36
CA ASP A 53 8.69 15.22 9.62
C ASP A 53 8.78 14.36 8.35
N VAL A 54 9.99 14.27 7.84
CA VAL A 54 10.43 13.42 6.72
C VAL A 54 10.37 11.95 7.14
N VAL A 55 10.10 11.04 6.20
CA VAL A 55 10.32 9.60 6.38
C VAL A 55 11.79 9.37 6.72
N LYS A 56 12.11 9.26 8.00
CA LYS A 56 13.48 9.06 8.48
C LYS A 56 13.75 7.60 8.73
N GLY A 57 14.72 7.12 7.97
CA GLY A 57 15.60 6.02 8.31
C GLY A 57 14.98 4.68 8.69
N VAL A 58 15.17 3.71 7.83
CA VAL A 58 15.02 2.29 8.16
C VAL A 58 16.13 1.92 9.13
N SER A 59 15.80 1.62 10.39
CA SER A 59 16.73 1.08 11.37
C SER A 59 16.56 -0.43 11.42
N THR A 60 17.56 -1.16 10.94
CA THR A 60 17.64 -2.62 11.12
C THR A 60 18.33 -2.92 12.45
N SER A 61 17.59 -3.05 13.52
CA SER A 61 18.11 -3.62 14.76
C SER A 61 17.54 -5.03 14.94
N GLY A 62 18.31 -6.00 14.48
CA GLY A 62 18.17 -7.41 14.83
C GLY A 62 16.95 -8.15 14.29
N ASP A 63 15.73 -7.79 14.62
CA ASP A 63 14.56 -8.64 14.42
C ASP A 63 13.46 -8.07 13.49
N VAL A 64 13.17 -6.79 13.54
CA VAL A 64 12.11 -6.14 12.76
C VAL A 64 12.54 -4.73 12.38
N THR A 65 12.36 -4.37 11.13
CA THR A 65 12.64 -3.01 10.66
C THR A 65 11.67 -2.02 11.29
N THR A 66 12.18 -1.00 11.95
CA THR A 66 11.35 0.12 12.41
C THR A 66 11.45 1.26 11.41
N PHE A 67 10.30 1.81 11.03
CA PHE A 67 10.20 2.99 10.18
C PHE A 67 9.12 3.91 10.70
N THR A 68 9.18 5.17 10.31
CA THR A 68 8.15 6.16 10.62
C THR A 68 7.50 6.63 9.33
N VAL A 69 6.21 6.93 9.40
CA VAL A 69 5.46 7.56 8.32
C VAL A 69 5.07 8.95 8.78
N ALA A 70 5.49 9.96 8.01
CA ALA A 70 5.15 11.35 8.23
C ALA A 70 4.90 12.04 6.89
N LEU A 71 4.15 13.14 6.92
CA LEU A 71 3.90 13.95 5.72
C LEU A 71 5.21 14.60 5.28
N ASP A 72 5.51 14.54 3.98
CA ASP A 72 6.72 15.12 3.39
C ASP A 72 6.34 15.96 2.16
N ARG A 73 6.53 17.26 2.28
CA ARG A 73 6.22 18.24 1.22
C ARG A 73 7.38 18.51 0.27
N ASN A 74 8.52 17.84 0.44
CA ASN A 74 9.67 18.06 -0.42
C ASN A 74 9.39 17.55 -1.83
N ALA A 75 9.63 18.39 -2.82
CA ALA A 75 9.51 18.00 -4.21
C ALA A 75 10.50 16.87 -4.54
N ILE A 76 10.07 15.95 -5.39
CA ILE A 76 10.93 14.92 -5.96
C ILE A 76 11.26 15.28 -7.41
N ALA A 77 12.44 14.86 -7.86
CA ALA A 77 12.82 15.02 -9.25
C ALA A 77 12.12 13.94 -10.09
N GLU A 78 11.11 14.35 -10.85
CA GLU A 78 10.41 13.47 -11.78
C GLU A 78 10.60 13.93 -13.21
N THR A 79 10.65 12.98 -14.13
CA THR A 79 10.65 13.27 -15.56
C THR A 79 9.22 13.39 -16.03
N HIS A 80 8.82 14.60 -16.43
CA HIS A 80 7.54 14.81 -17.10
C HIS A 80 7.68 14.43 -18.57
N MET A 81 7.03 13.34 -18.96
CA MET A 81 6.95 12.89 -20.35
C MET A 81 5.50 12.98 -20.80
N VAL A 82 5.27 13.74 -21.86
CA VAL A 82 3.93 13.89 -22.44
C VAL A 82 3.66 12.73 -23.39
N ASP A 83 2.61 11.96 -23.12
CA ASP A 83 2.07 11.02 -24.08
C ASP A 83 1.13 11.77 -25.04
N ALA A 84 1.55 11.88 -26.30
CA ALA A 84 0.80 12.60 -27.32
C ALA A 84 -0.56 11.95 -27.67
N SER A 85 -0.78 10.71 -27.25
CA SER A 85 -2.05 9.99 -27.44
C SER A 85 -2.98 10.09 -26.23
N ASP A 86 -2.50 10.60 -25.09
CA ASP A 86 -3.26 10.72 -23.85
C ASP A 86 -3.85 12.13 -23.68
N ASP A 87 -5.16 12.21 -23.74
CA ASP A 87 -5.92 13.45 -23.60
C ASP A 87 -5.85 14.09 -22.20
N ASP A 88 -5.27 13.39 -21.22
CA ASP A 88 -5.08 13.93 -19.87
C ASP A 88 -3.85 14.85 -19.77
N TYR A 89 -3.00 14.89 -20.80
CA TYR A 89 -1.92 15.87 -20.84
C TYR A 89 -2.44 17.18 -21.40
N ILE A 90 -2.34 18.25 -20.61
CA ILE A 90 -2.80 19.59 -20.99
C ILE A 90 -2.10 20.09 -22.25
N GLU A 91 -0.87 19.65 -22.51
CA GLU A 91 -0.07 19.97 -23.69
C GLU A 91 -0.75 19.50 -24.98
N ASN A 92 -1.63 18.50 -24.92
CA ASN A 92 -2.43 18.00 -26.04
C ASN A 92 -3.72 18.80 -26.25
N THR A 93 -3.91 19.92 -25.51
CA THR A 93 -5.10 20.76 -25.59
C THR A 93 -4.76 22.17 -26.05
N THR A 94 -5.44 22.63 -27.11
CA THR A 94 -5.40 24.03 -27.53
C THR A 94 -6.51 24.79 -26.81
N PHE A 95 -6.18 25.97 -26.28
CA PHE A 95 -7.12 26.87 -25.62
C PHE A 95 -7.40 28.06 -26.55
N ASP A 96 -8.68 28.33 -26.75
CA ASP A 96 -9.14 29.44 -27.63
C ASP A 96 -9.06 30.78 -26.89
N LYS A 97 -9.15 30.75 -25.55
CA LYS A 97 -9.24 31.95 -24.73
C LYS A 97 -8.64 31.74 -23.36
N THR A 98 -8.09 32.82 -22.79
CA THR A 98 -7.69 32.87 -21.38
C THR A 98 -8.44 34.00 -20.70
N ILE A 99 -9.04 33.70 -19.54
CA ILE A 99 -9.72 34.67 -18.67
C ILE A 99 -8.98 34.65 -17.34
N THR A 100 -8.59 35.81 -16.86
CA THR A 100 -7.92 35.96 -15.56
C THR A 100 -8.90 36.52 -14.55
N ILE A 101 -8.95 35.89 -13.38
CA ILE A 101 -9.82 36.26 -12.26
C ILE A 101 -8.88 36.51 -11.06
N THR A 102 -8.88 37.73 -10.56
CA THR A 102 -8.08 38.13 -9.38
C THR A 102 -9.02 38.43 -8.22
N PHE A 103 -9.03 37.54 -7.23
CA PHE A 103 -9.77 37.74 -5.98
C PHE A 103 -9.17 38.87 -5.16
N SER A 104 -9.97 39.50 -4.30
CA SER A 104 -9.59 40.67 -3.52
C SER A 104 -10.04 40.58 -2.08
N THR A 105 -9.15 40.92 -1.16
CA THR A 105 -9.49 41.03 0.29
C THR A 105 -10.23 42.31 0.65
N THR A 106 -10.28 43.32 -0.24
CA THR A 106 -10.83 44.65 0.05
C THR A 106 -11.93 45.10 -0.90
N GLY A 107 -12.26 44.29 -1.92
CA GLY A 107 -13.25 44.63 -2.94
C GLY A 107 -13.76 43.40 -3.66
N SER A 108 -14.42 43.62 -4.79
CA SER A 108 -14.85 42.53 -5.66
C SER A 108 -13.70 41.96 -6.47
N ALA A 109 -13.83 40.71 -6.87
CA ALA A 109 -12.91 40.09 -7.81
C ALA A 109 -12.89 40.86 -9.14
N VAL A 110 -11.73 40.93 -9.76
CA VAL A 110 -11.49 41.59 -11.05
C VAL A 110 -11.34 40.54 -12.14
N VAL A 111 -12.02 40.74 -13.25
CA VAL A 111 -12.00 39.83 -14.42
C VAL A 111 -11.35 40.53 -15.60
N GLU A 112 -10.37 39.90 -16.23
CA GLU A 112 -9.69 40.37 -17.42
C GLU A 112 -9.80 39.32 -18.53
N GLY A 113 -9.90 39.78 -19.79
CA GLY A 113 -9.97 38.90 -20.96
C GLY A 113 -11.36 38.30 -21.23
N ASP A 114 -12.39 38.73 -20.51
CA ASP A 114 -13.77 38.28 -20.70
C ASP A 114 -14.58 39.28 -21.58
N ASP A 115 -14.27 39.33 -22.87
CA ASP A 115 -14.96 40.14 -23.85
C ASP A 115 -16.36 39.57 -24.24
N GLU A 116 -16.70 38.37 -23.78
CA GLU A 116 -17.99 37.70 -24.05
C GLU A 116 -18.94 37.74 -22.86
N ASN A 117 -18.51 38.28 -21.72
CA ASN A 117 -19.27 38.39 -20.48
C ASN A 117 -19.80 37.04 -19.99
N ILE A 118 -18.94 36.00 -20.01
CA ILE A 118 -19.27 34.66 -19.52
C ILE A 118 -19.03 34.52 -18.02
N VAL A 119 -18.32 35.46 -17.40
CA VAL A 119 -18.03 35.48 -15.97
C VAL A 119 -18.87 36.52 -15.26
N ASN A 120 -19.66 36.07 -14.30
CA ASN A 120 -20.43 36.93 -13.41
C ASN A 120 -19.69 37.04 -12.07
N VAL A 121 -19.61 38.25 -11.53
CA VAL A 121 -18.94 38.53 -10.25
C VAL A 121 -19.91 39.26 -9.33
N ASN A 122 -20.08 38.70 -8.13
CA ASN A 122 -20.78 39.35 -7.02
C ASN A 122 -19.84 39.34 -5.81
N ASN A 123 -19.16 40.43 -5.51
CA ASN A 123 -18.02 40.49 -4.58
C ASN A 123 -16.91 39.51 -4.99
N ASN A 124 -16.66 38.44 -4.25
CA ASN A 124 -15.74 37.37 -4.61
C ASN A 124 -16.46 36.06 -4.95
N ASP A 125 -17.78 36.08 -5.13
CA ASP A 125 -18.53 34.96 -5.68
C ASP A 125 -18.44 35.05 -7.22
N VAL A 126 -17.64 34.15 -7.80
CA VAL A 126 -17.35 34.18 -9.22
C VAL A 126 -17.97 32.97 -9.90
N ILE A 127 -18.86 33.23 -10.86
CA ILE A 127 -19.52 32.18 -11.65
C ILE A 127 -19.19 32.34 -13.11
N ALA A 128 -18.51 31.36 -13.69
CA ALA A 128 -18.26 31.30 -15.13
C ALA A 128 -19.24 30.35 -15.82
N THR A 129 -19.87 30.79 -16.90
CA THR A 129 -20.83 29.99 -17.68
C THR A 129 -20.43 29.98 -19.15
N ASN A 130 -19.78 28.92 -19.59
CA ASN A 130 -19.35 28.74 -20.97
C ASN A 130 -20.29 27.81 -21.72
N THR A 131 -21.18 28.38 -22.50
CA THR A 131 -22.09 27.66 -23.41
C THR A 131 -21.58 27.62 -24.86
N SER A 132 -20.46 28.29 -25.15
CA SER A 132 -19.84 28.34 -26.47
C SER A 132 -19.10 27.04 -26.81
N ASP A 133 -18.55 26.95 -28.01
CA ASP A 133 -17.67 25.85 -28.43
C ASP A 133 -16.20 26.09 -28.10
N LYS A 134 -15.86 27.20 -27.46
CA LYS A 134 -14.48 27.56 -27.06
C LYS A 134 -13.98 26.74 -25.88
N VAL A 135 -12.72 26.32 -25.95
CA VAL A 135 -11.95 25.73 -24.85
C VAL A 135 -11.27 26.86 -24.09
N ILE A 136 -11.65 27.05 -22.84
CA ILE A 136 -11.24 28.22 -22.07
C ILE A 136 -10.27 27.82 -20.94
N ARG A 137 -9.27 28.68 -20.73
CA ARG A 137 -8.36 28.64 -19.59
C ARG A 137 -8.74 29.75 -18.62
N TYR A 138 -9.11 29.40 -17.39
CA TYR A 138 -9.37 30.34 -16.31
C TYR A 138 -8.14 30.40 -15.42
N VAL A 139 -7.56 31.59 -15.23
CA VAL A 139 -6.41 31.80 -14.35
C VAL A 139 -6.91 32.48 -13.09
N LEU A 140 -6.79 31.79 -11.95
CA LEU A 140 -7.21 32.27 -10.64
C LEU A 140 -6.01 32.79 -9.85
N ALA A 141 -6.10 34.00 -9.34
CA ALA A 141 -5.07 34.66 -8.56
C ALA A 141 -5.69 35.49 -7.43
N GLY A 142 -4.85 36.01 -6.52
CA GLY A 142 -5.29 36.86 -5.41
C GLY A 142 -5.85 36.08 -4.23
N GLU A 143 -6.54 36.77 -3.33
CA GLU A 143 -6.98 36.20 -2.07
C GLU A 143 -8.37 36.67 -1.69
N THR A 144 -9.19 35.77 -1.14
CA THR A 144 -10.48 36.10 -0.49
C THR A 144 -10.70 35.24 0.75
N ALA A 145 -11.28 35.83 1.78
CA ALA A 145 -11.75 35.14 2.99
C ALA A 145 -13.24 34.73 2.90
N ASP A 146 -13.93 35.14 1.85
CA ASP A 146 -15.34 34.86 1.59
C ASP A 146 -15.61 34.96 0.09
N GLY A 147 -15.76 33.80 -0.57
CA GLY A 147 -16.00 33.71 -2.00
C GLY A 147 -15.63 32.36 -2.58
N PHE A 148 -15.96 32.16 -3.84
CA PHE A 148 -15.75 30.90 -4.56
C PHE A 148 -15.52 31.09 -6.05
N PHE A 149 -15.04 30.04 -6.71
CA PHE A 149 -15.08 29.92 -8.16
C PHE A 149 -16.01 28.78 -8.58
N LYS A 150 -17.09 29.10 -9.29
CA LYS A 150 -18.04 28.12 -9.82
C LYS A 150 -18.01 28.12 -11.36
N LEU A 151 -18.04 26.92 -11.94
CA LEU A 151 -17.89 26.77 -13.39
C LEU A 151 -18.97 25.86 -13.97
N TYR A 152 -19.63 26.38 -14.99
CA TYR A 152 -20.49 25.62 -15.93
C TYR A 152 -19.85 25.64 -17.31
N SER A 153 -19.62 24.47 -17.91
CA SER A 153 -19.05 24.39 -19.25
C SER A 153 -19.51 23.15 -19.99
N THR A 154 -19.70 23.31 -21.30
CA THR A 154 -19.99 22.20 -22.23
C THR A 154 -18.72 21.66 -22.89
N ARG A 155 -17.56 22.24 -22.58
CA ARG A 155 -16.25 21.91 -23.17
C ARG A 155 -15.25 21.55 -22.07
N LYS A 156 -14.17 20.88 -22.45
CA LYS A 156 -13.00 20.73 -21.55
C LYS A 156 -12.40 22.10 -21.26
N GLN A 157 -11.80 22.26 -20.10
CA GLN A 157 -11.27 23.54 -19.64
C GLN A 157 -10.04 23.36 -18.76
N ALA A 158 -9.33 24.47 -18.50
CA ALA A 158 -8.31 24.51 -17.48
C ALA A 158 -8.65 25.56 -16.41
N ILE A 159 -8.38 25.23 -15.16
CA ILE A 159 -8.35 26.14 -14.02
C ILE A 159 -6.89 26.20 -13.57
N VAL A 160 -6.23 27.32 -13.82
CA VAL A 160 -4.84 27.56 -13.46
C VAL A 160 -4.82 28.28 -12.13
N LEU A 161 -4.24 27.65 -11.11
CA LEU A 161 -4.04 28.24 -9.80
C LEU A 161 -2.71 28.99 -9.80
N ASN A 162 -2.78 30.32 -9.76
CA ASN A 162 -1.64 31.21 -9.91
C ASN A 162 -1.40 32.06 -8.65
N GLY A 163 -1.12 31.41 -7.54
CA GLY A 163 -0.96 32.08 -6.25
C GLY A 163 -2.29 32.54 -5.68
N VAL A 164 -3.32 31.69 -5.83
CA VAL A 164 -4.66 32.01 -5.34
C VAL A 164 -4.89 31.42 -3.95
N SER A 165 -5.62 32.17 -3.12
CA SER A 165 -6.14 31.73 -1.82
C SER A 165 -7.65 31.99 -1.76
N ILE A 166 -8.45 30.93 -1.70
CA ILE A 166 -9.92 31.02 -1.64
C ILE A 166 -10.40 30.33 -0.36
N THR A 167 -11.07 31.09 0.51
CA THR A 167 -11.88 30.54 1.59
C THR A 167 -13.34 30.77 1.26
N ASN A 168 -14.14 29.71 1.27
CA ASN A 168 -15.59 29.78 1.17
C ASN A 168 -16.25 29.27 2.47
N PRO A 169 -16.72 30.14 3.38
CA PRO A 169 -17.35 29.72 4.63
C PRO A 169 -18.64 28.92 4.43
N ASP A 170 -19.30 29.06 3.29
CA ASP A 170 -20.64 28.55 3.01
C ASP A 170 -20.69 27.38 2.01
N GLY A 171 -19.55 26.97 1.48
CA GLY A 171 -19.52 25.91 0.48
C GLY A 171 -18.10 25.54 -0.02
N ALA A 172 -18.05 24.94 -1.19
CA ALA A 172 -16.81 24.60 -1.88
C ALA A 172 -16.04 25.85 -2.33
N ALA A 173 -14.73 25.86 -2.16
CA ALA A 173 -13.88 26.95 -2.69
C ALA A 173 -13.84 26.92 -4.24
N ILE A 174 -13.80 25.74 -4.85
CA ILE A 174 -13.96 25.55 -6.29
C ILE A 174 -15.04 24.51 -6.55
N ASN A 175 -16.09 24.91 -7.28
CA ASN A 175 -17.23 24.06 -7.62
C ASN A 175 -17.41 23.99 -9.14
N ASN A 176 -16.91 22.92 -9.75
CA ASN A 176 -17.03 22.69 -11.18
C ASN A 176 -18.21 21.76 -11.50
N GLN A 177 -19.28 22.33 -12.04
CA GLN A 177 -20.49 21.63 -12.49
C GLN A 177 -20.40 21.12 -13.94
N SER A 178 -19.21 21.16 -14.54
CA SER A 178 -18.98 20.63 -15.89
C SER A 178 -18.63 19.15 -15.83
N LYS A 179 -19.36 18.35 -16.62
CA LYS A 179 -19.07 16.92 -16.83
C LYS A 179 -17.94 16.67 -17.84
N LYS A 180 -17.10 17.68 -18.06
CA LYS A 180 -15.99 17.62 -19.01
C LYS A 180 -14.68 17.69 -18.28
N ARG A 181 -13.64 17.11 -18.92
CA ARG A 181 -12.28 17.11 -18.38
C ARG A 181 -11.85 18.51 -17.96
N THR A 182 -11.35 18.59 -16.73
CA THR A 182 -10.86 19.83 -16.14
C THR A 182 -9.40 19.63 -15.73
N PHE A 183 -8.53 20.41 -16.36
CA PHE A 183 -7.12 20.49 -15.94
C PHE A 183 -7.00 21.47 -14.79
N ILE A 184 -6.53 21.03 -13.64
CA ILE A 184 -6.13 21.89 -12.52
C ILE A 184 -4.62 22.06 -12.61
N VAL A 185 -4.19 23.25 -13.02
CA VAL A 185 -2.79 23.55 -13.25
C VAL A 185 -2.22 24.32 -12.06
N LEU A 186 -1.29 23.74 -11.37
CA LEU A 186 -0.55 24.40 -10.29
C LEU A 186 0.59 25.20 -10.94
N ASN A 187 0.40 26.53 -11.13
CA ASN A 187 1.36 27.32 -11.84
C ASN A 187 2.74 27.30 -11.17
N ASP A 188 3.78 27.18 -11.96
CA ASP A 188 5.15 26.95 -11.47
C ASP A 188 5.58 28.00 -10.45
N GLY A 189 6.11 27.54 -9.32
CA GLY A 189 6.61 28.39 -8.24
C GLY A 189 5.54 29.06 -7.39
N THR A 190 4.26 28.80 -7.64
CA THR A 190 3.16 29.37 -6.83
C THR A 190 2.73 28.43 -5.71
N LYS A 191 2.16 29.04 -4.66
CA LYS A 191 1.47 28.34 -3.57
C LYS A 191 0.01 28.75 -3.63
N ASN A 192 -0.87 27.76 -3.58
CA ASN A 192 -2.32 27.95 -3.71
C ASN A 192 -3.00 27.33 -2.50
N TYR A 193 -4.08 27.95 -2.03
CA TYR A 193 -4.80 27.55 -0.83
C TYR A 193 -6.30 27.52 -1.11
N LEU A 194 -6.96 26.43 -0.75
CA LEU A 194 -8.41 26.28 -0.83
C LEU A 194 -8.93 25.83 0.53
N THR A 195 -9.91 26.55 1.07
CA THR A 195 -10.56 26.23 2.34
C THR A 195 -12.07 26.30 2.18
N ASP A 196 -12.78 25.28 2.62
CA ASP A 196 -14.24 25.27 2.67
C ASP A 196 -14.80 25.58 4.07
N GLY A 197 -16.09 25.78 4.13
CA GLY A 197 -16.81 25.96 5.39
C GLY A 197 -17.11 24.64 6.12
N THR A 198 -17.54 24.76 7.38
CA THR A 198 -17.98 23.60 8.18
C THR A 198 -19.41 23.14 7.85
N SER A 199 -20.11 23.88 6.98
CA SER A 199 -21.42 23.52 6.42
C SER A 199 -21.54 24.11 5.02
N TYR A 200 -22.35 23.47 4.16
CA TYR A 200 -22.58 23.92 2.80
C TYR A 200 -24.00 24.47 2.69
N SER A 201 -24.15 25.80 2.86
CA SER A 201 -25.42 26.50 2.73
C SER A 201 -25.71 26.99 1.32
N ASP A 202 -24.68 27.15 0.47
CA ASP A 202 -24.80 27.63 -0.89
C ASP A 202 -25.19 26.55 -1.92
N ALA A 203 -25.49 25.33 -1.42
CA ALA A 203 -25.90 24.25 -2.29
C ALA A 203 -27.25 24.59 -2.97
N ILE A 204 -27.24 24.64 -4.30
CA ILE A 204 -28.45 24.79 -5.10
C ILE A 204 -29.12 23.42 -5.19
N SER A 205 -30.45 23.34 -5.04
CA SER A 205 -31.17 22.08 -5.27
C SER A 205 -30.89 21.59 -6.67
N ASP A 206 -30.56 20.33 -6.83
CA ASP A 206 -30.20 19.66 -8.08
C ASP A 206 -28.74 19.82 -8.55
N GLU A 207 -27.87 20.42 -7.74
CA GLU A 207 -26.42 20.45 -7.96
C GLU A 207 -25.67 19.75 -6.85
N ASP A 208 -24.67 18.99 -7.25
CA ASP A 208 -23.74 18.38 -6.30
C ASP A 208 -22.65 19.38 -5.88
N MET A 209 -22.31 19.35 -4.59
CA MET A 209 -21.18 20.06 -4.02
C MET A 209 -20.60 19.16 -2.92
N LYS A 210 -19.63 18.34 -3.29
CA LYS A 210 -19.19 17.19 -2.49
C LYS A 210 -17.76 17.29 -1.96
N GLY A 211 -17.09 18.42 -2.17
CA GLY A 211 -15.71 18.63 -1.73
C GLY A 211 -15.29 20.08 -1.74
N CYS A 212 -14.21 20.41 -1.04
CA CYS A 212 -13.61 21.77 -1.08
C CYS A 212 -13.20 22.16 -2.51
N LEU A 213 -12.60 21.23 -3.25
CA LEU A 213 -12.48 21.27 -4.70
C LEU A 213 -13.32 20.14 -5.27
N PHE A 214 -14.43 20.49 -5.91
CA PHE A 214 -15.38 19.54 -6.49
C PHE A 214 -15.48 19.68 -8.01
N SER A 215 -15.65 18.55 -8.71
CA SER A 215 -15.93 18.49 -10.15
C SER A 215 -16.89 17.35 -10.49
N GLU A 216 -17.92 17.64 -11.28
CA GLU A 216 -18.77 16.63 -11.92
C GLU A 216 -18.04 15.76 -12.96
N GLY A 217 -16.96 16.26 -13.54
CA GLY A 217 -16.13 15.55 -14.52
C GLY A 217 -14.69 15.35 -14.02
N GLN A 218 -13.87 14.77 -14.89
CA GLN A 218 -12.48 14.40 -14.59
C GLN A 218 -11.67 15.60 -14.07
N ILE A 219 -10.86 15.33 -13.04
CA ILE A 219 -9.85 16.27 -12.53
C ILE A 219 -8.46 15.73 -12.86
N ILE A 220 -7.68 16.52 -13.61
CA ILE A 220 -6.28 16.19 -13.90
C ILE A 220 -5.38 17.30 -13.35
N PHE A 221 -4.54 16.95 -12.37
CA PHE A 221 -3.55 17.87 -11.81
C PHE A 221 -2.26 17.85 -12.60
N SER A 222 -1.72 19.04 -12.89
CA SER A 222 -0.42 19.24 -13.55
C SER A 222 0.27 20.51 -13.04
N GLY A 223 1.49 20.79 -13.54
CA GLY A 223 2.30 21.94 -13.12
C GLY A 223 3.21 21.65 -11.94
N LYS A 224 4.04 22.62 -11.54
CA LYS A 224 5.08 22.48 -10.49
C LYS A 224 4.87 23.43 -9.30
N GLY A 225 3.71 24.03 -9.18
CA GLY A 225 3.29 24.74 -7.99
C GLY A 225 2.83 23.81 -6.88
N SER A 226 2.33 24.36 -5.79
CA SER A 226 1.72 23.60 -4.70
C SER A 226 0.26 24.01 -4.48
N LEU A 227 -0.52 23.05 -3.98
CA LEU A 227 -1.90 23.25 -3.56
C LEU A 227 -2.08 22.69 -2.16
N ASP A 228 -2.54 23.53 -1.24
CA ASP A 228 -2.99 23.15 0.10
C ASP A 228 -4.51 23.24 0.14
N VAL A 229 -5.18 22.15 0.53
CA VAL A 229 -6.63 22.06 0.69
C VAL A 229 -6.95 21.78 2.15
N ASP A 230 -7.72 22.67 2.77
CA ASP A 230 -8.23 22.53 4.14
C ASP A 230 -9.75 22.29 4.09
N ALA A 231 -10.14 21.02 4.26
CA ALA A 231 -11.52 20.58 4.08
C ALA A 231 -12.20 20.30 5.42
N ASN A 232 -13.30 21.02 5.68
CA ASN A 232 -13.97 21.05 6.97
C ASN A 232 -15.39 20.43 6.98
N CYS A 233 -15.97 20.16 5.80
CA CYS A 233 -17.35 19.67 5.71
C CYS A 233 -17.50 18.40 4.88
N LYS A 234 -16.81 18.33 3.75
CA LYS A 234 -16.90 17.24 2.77
C LYS A 234 -15.49 16.75 2.41
N ALA A 235 -15.36 16.04 1.29
CA ALA A 235 -14.04 15.62 0.83
C ALA A 235 -13.12 16.82 0.53
N GLY A 236 -11.81 16.63 0.65
CA GLY A 236 -10.87 17.67 0.24
C GLY A 236 -10.91 17.92 -1.26
N ILE A 237 -10.66 16.88 -2.04
CA ILE A 237 -10.76 16.90 -3.50
C ILE A 237 -11.70 15.78 -3.92
N ARG A 238 -12.71 16.13 -4.74
CA ARG A 238 -13.66 15.12 -5.23
C ARG A 238 -14.04 15.33 -6.69
N SER A 239 -14.02 14.24 -7.43
CA SER A 239 -14.59 14.11 -8.76
C SER A 239 -15.70 13.06 -8.76
N ASP A 240 -16.80 13.33 -9.49
CA ASP A 240 -17.79 12.30 -9.78
C ASP A 240 -17.39 11.40 -10.97
N ASP A 241 -16.19 11.61 -11.49
CA ASP A 241 -15.50 10.78 -12.48
C ASP A 241 -14.14 10.35 -11.85
N TYR A 242 -13.00 10.56 -12.48
CA TYR A 242 -11.71 10.24 -11.88
C TYR A 242 -10.88 11.46 -11.48
N VAL A 243 -9.96 11.24 -10.55
CA VAL A 243 -8.89 12.18 -10.19
C VAL A 243 -7.55 11.59 -10.63
N ARG A 244 -6.75 12.36 -11.39
CA ARG A 244 -5.40 11.98 -11.81
C ARG A 244 -4.38 13.05 -11.45
N THR A 245 -3.22 12.64 -10.94
CA THR A 245 -2.08 13.53 -10.71
C THR A 245 -0.94 13.19 -11.66
N LEU A 246 -0.32 14.21 -12.24
CA LEU A 246 0.82 14.09 -13.14
C LEU A 246 2.13 14.48 -12.43
N PRO A 247 3.30 14.07 -12.96
CA PRO A 247 4.60 14.41 -12.42
C PRO A 247 4.80 15.91 -12.20
N GLY A 248 5.43 16.26 -11.08
CA GLY A 248 5.73 17.64 -10.69
C GLY A 248 4.72 18.29 -9.75
N THR A 249 3.51 17.76 -9.64
CA THR A 249 2.48 18.30 -8.74
C THR A 249 2.86 18.12 -7.27
N ASN A 250 2.50 19.10 -6.43
CA ASN A 250 2.66 19.02 -4.98
C ASN A 250 1.33 19.39 -4.32
N ILE A 251 0.64 18.38 -3.77
CA ILE A 251 -0.71 18.51 -3.21
C ILE A 251 -0.69 18.10 -1.76
N TYR A 252 -1.26 18.93 -0.91
CA TYR A 252 -1.51 18.64 0.48
C TYR A 252 -3.02 18.79 0.78
N VAL A 253 -3.61 17.78 1.39
CA VAL A 253 -5.01 17.80 1.81
C VAL A 253 -5.07 17.52 3.30
N ASP A 254 -5.69 18.41 4.04
CA ASP A 254 -6.10 18.21 5.42
C ASP A 254 -7.63 18.14 5.46
N SER A 255 -8.19 17.00 5.84
CA SER A 255 -9.63 16.80 5.89
C SER A 255 -10.08 16.42 7.31
N SER A 256 -10.87 17.28 7.91
CA SER A 256 -11.47 17.04 9.22
C SER A 256 -12.83 16.33 9.12
N SER A 257 -13.45 16.31 7.94
CA SER A 257 -14.70 15.63 7.65
C SER A 257 -14.75 15.25 6.16
N GLY A 258 -15.01 13.99 5.89
CA GLY A 258 -14.98 13.40 4.55
C GLY A 258 -13.60 12.93 4.10
N ASN A 259 -13.58 12.24 2.96
CA ASN A 259 -12.34 11.66 2.43
C ASN A 259 -11.34 12.73 1.98
N GLY A 260 -10.07 12.42 2.02
CA GLY A 260 -9.05 13.33 1.51
C GLY A 260 -9.19 13.57 0.00
N ILE A 261 -8.97 12.53 -0.80
CA ILE A 261 -9.14 12.57 -2.27
C ILE A 261 -10.06 11.43 -2.70
N ARG A 262 -11.14 11.77 -3.42
CA ARG A 262 -12.08 10.78 -3.97
C ARG A 262 -12.35 11.04 -5.46
N GLY A 263 -12.19 10.00 -6.26
CA GLY A 263 -12.76 9.90 -7.60
C GLY A 263 -13.79 8.77 -7.61
N ASN A 264 -14.99 8.98 -8.18
CA ASN A 264 -15.95 7.89 -8.23
C ASN A 264 -15.41 6.72 -9.05
N ASP A 265 -14.90 6.99 -10.25
CA ASP A 265 -14.43 5.94 -11.16
C ASP A 265 -13.00 5.50 -10.86
N ALA A 266 -12.10 6.43 -10.53
CA ALA A 266 -10.73 6.10 -10.19
C ALA A 266 -9.99 7.23 -9.44
N VAL A 267 -8.91 6.85 -8.74
CA VAL A 267 -7.83 7.75 -8.33
C VAL A 267 -6.52 7.24 -8.91
N ILE A 268 -5.85 8.05 -9.74
CA ILE A 268 -4.66 7.67 -10.49
C ILE A 268 -3.51 8.61 -10.11
N VAL A 269 -2.47 8.07 -9.47
CA VAL A 269 -1.24 8.81 -9.17
C VAL A 269 -0.19 8.40 -10.19
N THR A 270 -0.04 9.19 -11.25
CA THR A 270 1.01 8.97 -12.25
C THR A 270 2.35 9.55 -11.76
N GLY A 271 2.31 10.56 -10.88
CA GLY A 271 3.46 11.20 -10.27
C GLY A 271 3.06 12.31 -9.30
N GLY A 272 4.06 13.04 -8.82
CA GLY A 272 3.91 14.14 -7.88
C GLY A 272 4.15 13.75 -6.42
N VAL A 273 4.02 14.74 -5.54
CA VAL A 273 4.08 14.56 -4.09
C VAL A 273 2.70 14.84 -3.52
N ILE A 274 2.05 13.79 -3.04
CA ILE A 274 0.67 13.86 -2.56
C ILE A 274 0.66 13.52 -1.06
N ASN A 275 0.26 14.47 -0.25
CA ASN A 275 0.12 14.31 1.20
C ASN A 275 -1.34 14.48 1.60
N VAL A 276 -1.87 13.51 2.34
CA VAL A 276 -3.26 13.52 2.78
C VAL A 276 -3.34 13.19 4.26
N ASN A 277 -3.89 14.09 5.04
CA ASN A 277 -4.22 13.88 6.45
C ASN A 277 -5.74 13.88 6.61
N VAL A 278 -6.29 12.85 7.24
CA VAL A 278 -7.74 12.70 7.43
C VAL A 278 -8.03 12.34 8.88
N THR A 279 -8.88 13.14 9.50
CA THR A 279 -9.26 12.96 10.91
C THR A 279 -10.74 12.61 11.10
N GLY A 280 -11.55 12.73 10.06
CA GLY A 280 -12.98 12.42 10.08
C GLY A 280 -13.29 10.94 10.34
N THR A 281 -14.43 10.66 10.96
CA THR A 281 -14.84 9.31 11.38
C THR A 281 -15.02 8.40 10.18
N ALA A 282 -14.30 7.28 10.19
CA ALA A 282 -14.30 6.27 9.13
C ALA A 282 -13.87 6.79 7.73
N ASP A 283 -13.39 8.02 7.61
CA ASP A 283 -12.97 8.61 6.35
C ASP A 283 -11.64 8.05 5.84
N LYS A 284 -11.41 8.16 4.54
CA LYS A 284 -10.30 7.56 3.83
C LYS A 284 -9.35 8.62 3.29
N GLY A 285 -8.05 8.29 3.23
CA GLY A 285 -7.07 9.12 2.53
C GLY A 285 -7.42 9.21 1.04
N PHE A 286 -7.36 8.08 0.34
CA PHE A 286 -7.86 7.90 -1.02
C PHE A 286 -9.07 6.99 -1.03
N SER A 287 -10.09 7.32 -1.83
CA SER A 287 -11.31 6.53 -1.95
C SER A 287 -11.84 6.51 -3.38
N THR A 288 -12.37 5.36 -3.82
CA THR A 288 -13.05 5.21 -5.12
C THR A 288 -13.97 3.99 -5.10
N ASP A 289 -15.03 4.02 -5.91
CA ASP A 289 -15.84 2.84 -6.22
C ASP A 289 -15.18 1.97 -7.31
N GLY A 290 -14.25 2.55 -8.07
CA GLY A 290 -13.47 1.88 -9.11
C GLY A 290 -12.06 1.47 -8.68
N GLU A 291 -11.04 1.92 -9.44
CA GLU A 291 -9.62 1.57 -9.25
C GLU A 291 -8.84 2.70 -8.57
N ILE A 292 -7.95 2.32 -7.63
CA ILE A 292 -6.82 3.16 -7.24
C ILE A 292 -5.57 2.61 -7.91
N ARG A 293 -4.91 3.47 -8.71
CA ARG A 293 -3.67 3.12 -9.40
C ARG A 293 -2.55 4.09 -9.04
N ILE A 294 -1.42 3.52 -8.62
CA ILE A 294 -0.20 4.29 -8.30
C ILE A 294 0.90 3.83 -9.24
N ASP A 295 1.26 4.69 -10.18
CA ASP A 295 2.27 4.43 -11.20
C ASP A 295 3.63 5.05 -10.83
N GLY A 296 3.64 6.11 -10.00
CA GLY A 296 4.84 6.87 -9.65
C GLY A 296 4.61 7.85 -8.51
N GLY A 297 5.55 8.76 -8.32
CA GLY A 297 5.48 9.81 -7.30
C GLY A 297 5.71 9.33 -5.88
N ARG A 298 5.39 10.22 -4.94
CA ARG A 298 5.34 9.91 -3.51
C ARG A 298 3.97 10.24 -2.95
N THR A 299 3.30 9.24 -2.43
CA THR A 299 2.01 9.38 -1.75
C THR A 299 2.18 9.08 -0.27
N THR A 300 1.69 9.98 0.59
CA THR A 300 1.64 9.76 2.03
C THR A 300 0.23 10.02 2.53
N THR A 301 -0.36 9.04 3.22
CA THR A 301 -1.67 9.19 3.86
C THR A 301 -1.58 8.93 5.35
N ILE A 302 -2.19 9.82 6.15
CA ILE A 302 -2.35 9.64 7.59
C ILE A 302 -3.84 9.68 7.90
N THR A 303 -4.36 8.66 8.59
CA THR A 303 -5.78 8.59 8.97
C THR A 303 -5.93 8.27 10.45
N SER A 304 -6.87 8.93 11.14
CA SER A 304 -7.06 8.78 12.59
C SER A 304 -8.52 8.65 13.03
N GLY A 305 -9.49 8.79 12.14
CA GLY A 305 -10.91 8.94 12.46
C GLY A 305 -11.64 7.69 12.99
N GLY A 306 -10.94 6.56 13.12
CA GLY A 306 -11.54 5.34 13.68
C GLY A 306 -12.53 4.66 12.74
N TYR A 307 -13.70 4.29 13.31
CA TYR A 307 -14.70 3.50 12.60
C TYR A 307 -16.11 4.00 12.88
N GLU A 308 -17.05 3.61 12.03
CA GLU A 308 -18.49 3.72 12.25
C GLU A 308 -19.17 2.41 11.86
N TYR A 309 -20.37 2.19 12.41
CA TYR A 309 -21.20 1.06 12.02
C TYR A 309 -22.22 1.51 10.97
N ASP A 310 -22.10 0.95 9.78
CA ASP A 310 -23.08 1.15 8.73
C ASP A 310 -24.27 0.21 8.96
N SER A 311 -25.45 0.81 9.19
CA SER A 311 -26.68 0.04 9.44
C SER A 311 -27.26 -0.54 8.16
N ASP A 312 -26.99 0.06 7.01
CA ASP A 312 -27.53 -0.35 5.72
C ASP A 312 -26.79 -1.59 5.22
N ASP A 313 -25.47 -1.62 5.37
CA ASP A 313 -24.63 -2.76 5.04
C ASP A 313 -24.49 -3.77 6.20
N SER A 314 -24.95 -3.40 7.39
CA SER A 314 -24.78 -4.20 8.62
C SER A 314 -23.32 -4.56 8.94
N ASP A 315 -22.40 -3.67 8.65
CA ASP A 315 -20.94 -3.86 8.81
C ASP A 315 -20.26 -2.59 9.35
N TYR A 316 -18.99 -2.71 9.67
CA TYR A 316 -18.14 -1.61 10.13
C TYR A 316 -17.32 -1.02 8.99
N SER A 317 -17.51 0.27 8.75
CA SER A 317 -16.58 1.09 7.95
C SER A 317 -15.48 1.63 8.86
N ALA A 318 -14.22 1.54 8.45
CA ALA A 318 -13.10 2.08 9.22
C ALA A 318 -12.25 3.03 8.37
N CYS A 319 -11.55 3.94 9.03
CA CYS A 319 -10.60 4.81 8.35
C CYS A 319 -9.52 3.96 7.65
N SER A 320 -9.11 4.39 6.47
CA SER A 320 -8.11 3.69 5.67
C SER A 320 -7.24 4.69 4.91
N GLY A 321 -5.95 4.36 4.77
CA GLY A 321 -5.09 5.18 3.91
C GLY A 321 -5.56 5.16 2.46
N VAL A 322 -5.89 3.97 1.96
CA VAL A 322 -6.38 3.71 0.60
C VAL A 322 -7.58 2.79 0.67
N LYS A 323 -8.68 3.13 0.00
CA LYS A 323 -9.89 2.30 -0.14
C LYS A 323 -10.38 2.31 -1.59
N ALA A 324 -10.47 1.13 -2.19
CA ALA A 324 -11.08 0.92 -3.50
C ALA A 324 -12.11 -0.21 -3.42
N ASP A 325 -13.20 -0.09 -4.18
CA ASP A 325 -14.20 -1.17 -4.21
C ASP A 325 -13.88 -2.21 -5.29
N SER A 326 -13.13 -1.83 -6.33
CA SER A 326 -12.85 -2.76 -7.45
C SER A 326 -11.42 -3.26 -7.52
N LEU A 327 -10.43 -2.38 -7.45
CA LEU A 327 -9.03 -2.76 -7.69
C LEU A 327 -8.05 -1.77 -7.05
N VAL A 328 -6.98 -2.27 -6.49
CA VAL A 328 -5.79 -1.47 -6.18
C VAL A 328 -4.62 -2.01 -6.99
N THR A 329 -3.98 -1.15 -7.78
CA THR A 329 -2.81 -1.49 -8.59
C THR A 329 -1.65 -0.55 -8.22
N ILE A 330 -0.52 -1.11 -7.81
CA ILE A 330 0.69 -0.35 -7.51
C ILE A 330 1.78 -0.80 -8.47
N ASN A 331 2.10 0.07 -9.44
CA ASN A 331 3.09 -0.19 -10.49
C ASN A 331 4.45 0.43 -10.17
N GLY A 332 4.50 1.38 -9.23
CA GLY A 332 5.73 2.09 -8.90
C GLY A 332 5.51 3.16 -7.84
N GLY A 333 6.48 4.05 -7.69
CA GLY A 333 6.45 5.14 -6.72
C GLY A 333 6.67 4.71 -5.28
N GLU A 334 6.35 5.60 -4.38
CA GLU A 334 6.44 5.41 -2.94
C GLU A 334 5.08 5.68 -2.29
N LEU A 335 4.52 4.67 -1.60
CA LEU A 335 3.26 4.77 -0.86
C LEU A 335 3.53 4.58 0.63
N ASN A 336 3.30 5.63 1.41
CA ASN A 336 3.47 5.62 2.86
C ASN A 336 2.11 5.81 3.53
N ILE A 337 1.74 4.90 4.42
CA ILE A 337 0.44 4.95 5.12
C ILE A 337 0.63 4.82 6.62
N LYS A 338 -0.03 5.71 7.36
CA LYS A 338 -0.18 5.58 8.81
C LYS A 338 -1.65 5.67 9.18
N SER A 339 -2.20 4.59 9.78
CA SER A 339 -3.57 4.58 10.28
C SER A 339 -3.58 4.36 11.79
N THR A 340 -4.09 5.33 12.54
CA THR A 340 -4.04 5.33 14.00
C THR A 340 -5.41 5.11 14.65
N GLY A 341 -6.49 5.22 13.87
CA GLY A 341 -7.85 5.01 14.35
C GLY A 341 -8.16 3.55 14.71
N ILE A 342 -9.12 3.34 15.59
CA ILE A 342 -9.62 2.01 15.94
C ILE A 342 -10.12 1.31 14.66
N GLY A 343 -9.70 0.06 14.45
CA GLY A 343 -10.04 -0.72 13.25
C GLY A 343 -9.41 -0.22 11.95
N GLY A 344 -8.56 0.82 12.04
CA GLY A 344 -7.99 1.50 10.88
C GLY A 344 -7.15 0.57 10.00
N LYS A 345 -7.23 0.79 8.69
CA LYS A 345 -6.55 -0.03 7.69
C LYS A 345 -5.53 0.79 6.89
N GLY A 346 -4.50 0.13 6.41
CA GLY A 346 -3.57 0.73 5.44
C GLY A 346 -4.22 0.77 4.05
N ILE A 347 -4.20 -0.35 3.34
CA ILE A 347 -4.88 -0.56 2.05
C ILE A 347 -6.07 -1.49 2.28
N ASN A 348 -7.23 -1.10 1.80
CA ASN A 348 -8.45 -1.90 1.84
C ASN A 348 -9.11 -1.95 0.46
N CYS A 349 -9.32 -3.14 -0.08
CA CYS A 349 -9.98 -3.35 -1.36
C CYS A 349 -11.06 -4.41 -1.25
N ASP A 350 -12.25 -4.16 -1.82
CA ASP A 350 -13.34 -5.13 -1.78
C ASP A 350 -13.18 -6.23 -2.86
N LYS A 351 -12.21 -6.06 -3.77
CA LYS A 351 -11.79 -7.11 -4.71
C LYS A 351 -10.28 -7.31 -4.64
N ASN A 352 -9.56 -7.13 -5.74
CA ASN A 352 -8.18 -7.56 -5.86
C ASN A 352 -7.16 -6.44 -5.58
N ILE A 353 -5.97 -6.85 -5.13
CA ILE A 353 -4.82 -5.96 -4.98
C ILE A 353 -3.65 -6.54 -5.77
N ASN A 354 -3.06 -5.73 -6.66
CA ASN A 354 -1.88 -6.07 -7.44
C ASN A 354 -0.72 -5.14 -7.09
N ILE A 355 0.36 -5.69 -6.54
CA ILE A 355 1.60 -4.98 -6.23
C ILE A 355 2.64 -5.43 -7.26
N ASN A 356 2.82 -4.61 -8.30
CA ASN A 356 3.75 -4.94 -9.38
C ASN A 356 5.17 -4.42 -9.11
N ASN A 357 5.28 -3.27 -8.44
CA ASN A 357 6.55 -2.65 -8.08
C ASN A 357 6.31 -1.50 -7.07
N GLY A 358 7.36 -0.74 -6.75
CA GLY A 358 7.29 0.42 -5.86
C GLY A 358 7.74 0.10 -4.44
N VAL A 359 7.65 1.11 -3.58
CA VAL A 359 7.99 1.01 -2.15
C VAL A 359 6.74 1.31 -1.34
N ILE A 360 6.28 0.35 -0.58
CA ILE A 360 5.08 0.46 0.24
C ILE A 360 5.48 0.35 1.70
N ARG A 361 5.09 1.34 2.53
CA ARG A 361 5.30 1.33 3.98
C ARG A 361 3.99 1.62 4.69
N ILE A 362 3.55 0.69 5.52
CA ILE A 362 2.28 0.78 6.24
C ILE A 362 2.51 0.58 7.73
N ILE A 363 2.03 1.53 8.53
CA ILE A 363 1.93 1.40 9.99
C ILE A 363 0.48 1.55 10.40
N THR A 364 -0.05 0.59 11.16
CA THR A 364 -1.32 0.77 11.88
C THR A 364 -1.09 0.63 13.38
N THR A 365 -1.64 1.58 14.14
CA THR A 365 -1.51 1.59 15.61
C THR A 365 -2.86 1.48 16.32
N GLY A 366 -3.94 1.45 15.56
CA GLY A 366 -5.30 1.28 16.06
C GLY A 366 -5.50 -0.07 16.77
N LYS A 367 -6.55 -0.15 17.58
CA LYS A 367 -6.93 -1.38 18.28
C LYS A 367 -8.13 -2.03 17.60
N ARG A 368 -8.30 -3.32 17.84
CA ARG A 368 -9.57 -4.00 17.53
C ARG A 368 -10.69 -3.45 18.39
N GLN A 369 -11.87 -3.30 17.80
CA GLN A 369 -13.15 -3.12 18.49
C GLN A 369 -14.04 -4.34 18.23
N LYS A 370 -14.77 -4.77 19.27
CA LYS A 370 -15.75 -5.85 19.18
C LYS A 370 -16.94 -5.54 20.06
N ASP A 371 -18.14 -5.70 19.53
CA ASP A 371 -19.39 -5.59 20.26
C ASP A 371 -20.43 -6.62 19.78
N SER A 372 -21.71 -6.44 20.12
CA SER A 372 -22.79 -7.34 19.77
C SER A 372 -23.14 -7.34 18.27
N LYS A 373 -22.69 -6.34 17.50
CA LYS A 373 -22.94 -6.22 16.06
C LYS A 373 -21.84 -6.88 15.23
N GLY A 374 -20.65 -7.04 15.79
CA GLY A 374 -19.49 -7.59 15.08
C GLY A 374 -18.15 -7.13 15.63
N SER A 375 -17.15 -7.10 14.76
CA SER A 375 -15.85 -6.59 15.13
C SER A 375 -15.18 -5.89 13.93
N VAL A 376 -14.37 -4.89 14.24
CA VAL A 376 -13.49 -4.22 13.30
C VAL A 376 -12.06 -4.29 13.82
N SER A 377 -11.14 -4.80 13.01
CA SER A 377 -9.73 -4.99 13.36
C SER A 377 -8.83 -4.17 12.45
N PRO A 378 -7.70 -3.68 12.97
CA PRO A 378 -6.68 -3.06 12.15
C PRO A 378 -6.11 -4.05 11.13
N LYS A 379 -5.85 -3.60 9.92
CA LYS A 379 -5.19 -4.38 8.87
C LYS A 379 -4.13 -3.52 8.17
N GLY A 380 -3.05 -4.15 7.76
CA GLY A 380 -2.09 -3.47 6.90
C GLY A 380 -2.61 -3.41 5.45
N ILE A 381 -2.69 -4.54 4.81
CA ILE A 381 -3.24 -4.72 3.46
C ILE A 381 -4.37 -5.75 3.56
N LYS A 382 -5.57 -5.37 3.14
CA LYS A 382 -6.74 -6.25 3.12
C LYS A 382 -7.37 -6.25 1.75
N ALA A 383 -7.65 -7.44 1.22
CA ALA A 383 -8.48 -7.65 0.04
C ALA A 383 -9.61 -8.66 0.33
N ASP A 384 -10.80 -8.43 -0.23
CA ASP A 384 -11.84 -9.46 -0.23
C ASP A 384 -11.68 -10.44 -1.41
N GLY A 385 -10.93 -10.06 -2.44
CA GLY A 385 -10.42 -10.92 -3.52
C GLY A 385 -8.94 -11.25 -3.33
N ASP A 386 -8.27 -11.57 -4.43
CA ASP A 386 -6.87 -12.01 -4.42
C ASP A 386 -5.88 -10.86 -4.17
N ILE A 387 -4.77 -11.20 -3.52
CA ILE A 387 -3.60 -10.34 -3.42
C ILE A 387 -2.46 -10.97 -4.23
N THR A 388 -1.93 -10.23 -5.19
CA THR A 388 -0.79 -10.66 -6.01
C THR A 388 0.38 -9.69 -5.84
N CYS A 389 1.53 -10.22 -5.41
CA CYS A 389 2.78 -9.47 -5.25
C CYS A 389 3.78 -9.92 -6.33
N ASN A 390 3.93 -9.11 -7.38
CA ASN A 390 4.82 -9.37 -8.51
C ASN A 390 6.21 -8.74 -8.35
N GLY A 391 6.40 -7.85 -7.36
CA GLY A 391 7.66 -7.14 -7.18
C GLY A 391 7.61 -6.04 -6.12
N GLY A 392 8.60 -5.16 -6.14
CA GLY A 392 8.71 -4.03 -5.23
C GLY A 392 9.15 -4.39 -3.82
N GLN A 393 9.00 -3.42 -2.93
CA GLN A 393 9.30 -3.57 -1.51
C GLN A 393 8.07 -3.20 -0.68
N THR A 394 7.56 -4.14 0.11
CA THR A 394 6.38 -3.96 0.97
C THR A 394 6.76 -4.19 2.42
N GLN A 395 6.58 -3.18 3.25
CA GLN A 395 6.84 -3.22 4.69
C GLN A 395 5.53 -2.87 5.42
N VAL A 396 5.03 -3.80 6.21
CA VAL A 396 3.78 -3.66 6.96
C VAL A 396 4.03 -3.93 8.43
N ARG A 397 3.73 -2.95 9.27
CA ARG A 397 3.89 -3.06 10.71
C ARG A 397 2.60 -2.69 11.43
N LEU A 398 2.03 -3.64 12.14
CA LEU A 398 0.88 -3.43 12.98
C LEU A 398 1.31 -3.39 14.45
N GLU A 399 1.05 -2.28 15.12
CA GLU A 399 1.34 -2.07 16.55
C GLU A 399 0.09 -2.24 17.42
N GLY A 400 -1.08 -2.36 16.79
CA GLY A 400 -2.33 -2.70 17.45
C GLY A 400 -2.36 -4.14 17.94
N THR A 401 -3.33 -4.44 18.81
CA THR A 401 -3.50 -5.77 19.41
C THR A 401 -4.93 -6.27 19.26
N GLY A 402 -5.10 -7.58 19.29
CA GLY A 402 -6.38 -8.29 19.23
C GLY A 402 -6.49 -9.16 17.97
N ASP A 403 -7.32 -10.20 18.07
CA ASP A 403 -7.53 -11.14 16.97
C ASP A 403 -8.00 -10.42 15.71
N GLY A 404 -7.56 -10.85 14.55
CA GLY A 404 -7.81 -10.19 13.26
C GLY A 404 -6.93 -8.98 13.01
N THR A 405 -5.88 -8.70 13.84
CA THR A 405 -4.89 -7.67 13.56
C THR A 405 -3.77 -8.29 12.72
N GLU A 406 -4.00 -8.39 11.41
CA GLU A 406 -3.15 -9.08 10.44
C GLU A 406 -2.47 -8.08 9.48
N ALA A 407 -1.20 -8.36 9.15
CA ALA A 407 -0.46 -7.42 8.31
C ALA A 407 -0.90 -7.51 6.84
N ILE A 408 -1.05 -8.70 6.30
CA ILE A 408 -1.64 -8.93 4.96
C ILE A 408 -2.74 -9.97 5.10
N GLU A 409 -3.96 -9.61 4.68
CA GLU A 409 -5.11 -10.50 4.69
C GLU A 409 -5.79 -10.52 3.32
N SER A 410 -6.03 -11.74 2.79
CA SER A 410 -6.94 -11.97 1.66
C SER A 410 -8.09 -12.86 2.08
N LYS A 411 -9.32 -12.50 1.70
CA LYS A 411 -10.48 -13.37 1.84
C LYS A 411 -10.59 -14.42 0.71
N ALA A 412 -9.67 -14.37 -0.26
CA ALA A 412 -9.54 -15.33 -1.36
C ALA A 412 -8.14 -15.97 -1.35
N GLU A 413 -7.27 -15.68 -2.31
CA GLU A 413 -5.94 -16.28 -2.42
C GLU A 413 -4.82 -15.22 -2.34
N ILE A 414 -3.64 -15.66 -1.91
CA ILE A 414 -2.43 -14.83 -1.93
C ILE A 414 -1.37 -15.48 -2.82
N HIS A 415 -0.82 -14.67 -3.74
CA HIS A 415 0.25 -15.06 -4.66
C HIS A 415 1.44 -14.12 -4.49
N ILE A 416 2.58 -14.67 -4.08
CA ILE A 416 3.85 -13.95 -3.97
C ILE A 416 4.80 -14.49 -5.02
N GLU A 417 4.89 -13.79 -6.15
CA GLU A 417 5.73 -14.14 -7.28
C GLU A 417 7.16 -13.64 -7.13
N ALA A 418 7.30 -12.42 -6.59
CA ALA A 418 8.59 -11.75 -6.41
C ALA A 418 8.49 -10.59 -5.41
N GLY A 419 9.59 -9.82 -5.27
CA GLY A 419 9.68 -8.65 -4.39
C GLY A 419 10.22 -8.97 -3.01
N THR A 420 10.22 -7.96 -2.16
CA THR A 420 10.60 -8.08 -0.75
C THR A 420 9.41 -7.69 0.12
N ILE A 421 8.99 -8.60 0.97
CA ILE A 421 7.84 -8.43 1.86
C ILE A 421 8.30 -8.60 3.31
N GLU A 422 8.04 -7.60 4.13
CA GLU A 422 8.23 -7.63 5.57
C GLU A 422 6.91 -7.37 6.27
N CYS A 423 6.43 -8.33 7.04
CA CYS A 423 5.18 -8.26 7.78
C CYS A 423 5.41 -8.49 9.27
N TYR A 424 4.83 -7.63 10.09
CA TYR A 424 4.78 -7.77 11.53
C TYR A 424 3.37 -7.44 12.04
N SER A 425 2.78 -8.32 12.82
CA SER A 425 1.43 -8.17 13.37
C SER A 425 1.26 -8.81 14.74
N TYR A 426 0.11 -8.56 15.35
CA TYR A 426 -0.30 -9.22 16.58
C TYR A 426 -0.89 -10.61 16.31
N ASP A 427 -1.82 -10.69 15.36
CA ASP A 427 -2.39 -11.92 14.81
C ASP A 427 -1.55 -12.40 13.64
N ASP A 428 -2.06 -13.18 12.70
CA ASP A 428 -1.26 -13.70 11.59
C ASP A 428 -0.53 -12.59 10.82
N ALA A 429 0.74 -12.82 10.51
CA ALA A 429 1.44 -11.80 9.73
C ALA A 429 0.98 -11.82 8.26
N ILE A 430 0.74 -12.99 7.69
CA ILE A 430 0.11 -13.14 6.37
C ILE A 430 -0.98 -14.20 6.51
N ASN A 431 -2.22 -13.85 6.20
CA ASN A 431 -3.40 -14.72 6.28
C ASN A 431 -4.14 -14.78 4.94
N SER A 432 -4.38 -15.98 4.44
CA SER A 432 -5.21 -16.24 3.27
C SER A 432 -6.40 -17.13 3.62
N ALA A 433 -7.62 -16.68 3.35
CA ALA A 433 -8.80 -17.54 3.49
C ALA A 433 -8.86 -18.68 2.46
N GLY A 434 -8.10 -18.56 1.38
CA GLY A 434 -7.90 -19.56 0.32
C GLY A 434 -6.53 -20.21 0.36
N ASN A 435 -6.02 -20.53 -0.82
CA ASN A 435 -4.65 -21.03 -0.97
C ASN A 435 -3.65 -19.86 -0.86
N LEU A 436 -2.44 -20.20 -0.41
CA LEU A 436 -1.33 -19.26 -0.39
C LEU A 436 -0.15 -19.86 -1.17
N TYR A 437 0.38 -19.07 -2.12
CA TYR A 437 1.49 -19.47 -2.99
C TYR A 437 2.65 -18.50 -2.81
N ILE A 438 3.86 -19.05 -2.64
CA ILE A 438 5.11 -18.30 -2.69
C ILE A 438 5.98 -18.94 -3.75
N ASP A 439 6.05 -18.28 -4.92
CA ASP A 439 6.80 -18.77 -6.07
C ASP A 439 8.20 -18.15 -6.16
N GLY A 440 8.42 -17.01 -5.48
CA GLY A 440 9.69 -16.31 -5.44
C GLY A 440 9.75 -15.19 -4.40
N GLY A 441 10.75 -14.34 -4.55
CA GLY A 441 10.94 -13.16 -3.68
C GLY A 441 11.56 -13.45 -2.32
N TYR A 442 11.49 -12.46 -1.45
CA TYR A 442 12.04 -12.47 -0.10
C TYR A 442 10.90 -12.12 0.88
N VAL A 443 10.50 -13.07 1.72
CA VAL A 443 9.39 -12.92 2.66
C VAL A 443 9.88 -13.06 4.09
N TYR A 444 9.67 -12.04 4.90
CA TYR A 444 9.81 -12.08 6.34
C TYR A 444 8.46 -11.79 6.97
N ALA A 445 7.86 -12.81 7.57
CA ALA A 445 6.54 -12.74 8.18
C ALA A 445 6.64 -13.13 9.66
N ARG A 446 6.26 -12.20 10.55
CA ARG A 446 6.33 -12.43 11.97
C ARG A 446 5.04 -12.05 12.67
N SER A 447 4.46 -13.01 13.35
CA SER A 447 3.37 -12.80 14.30
C SER A 447 3.87 -12.74 15.73
N TYR A 448 3.24 -11.89 16.54
CA TYR A 448 3.51 -11.81 17.95
C TYR A 448 2.68 -12.81 18.78
N ASN A 449 1.48 -13.15 18.33
CA ASN A 449 0.52 -13.94 19.12
C ASN A 449 -0.14 -15.09 18.35
N ASN A 450 0.06 -15.20 17.04
CA ASN A 450 -0.51 -16.24 16.19
C ASN A 450 0.52 -16.77 15.19
N ASP A 451 0.12 -17.14 13.98
CA ASP A 451 0.97 -17.76 12.96
C ASP A 451 1.75 -16.74 12.14
N GLY A 452 2.96 -17.13 11.72
CA GLY A 452 3.75 -16.29 10.81
C GLY A 452 3.08 -16.17 9.44
N ILE A 453 2.72 -17.30 8.83
CA ILE A 453 1.98 -17.40 7.56
C ILE A 453 0.90 -18.45 7.74
N ASP A 454 -0.35 -18.05 7.61
CA ASP A 454 -1.52 -18.93 7.66
C ASP A 454 -2.23 -19.01 6.31
N ALA A 455 -2.54 -20.24 5.87
CA ALA A 455 -3.39 -20.52 4.74
C ALA A 455 -4.59 -21.38 5.20
N ASN A 456 -5.78 -20.82 5.15
CA ASN A 456 -7.00 -21.58 5.49
C ASN A 456 -7.32 -22.69 4.47
N ARG A 457 -6.45 -22.85 3.44
CA ARG A 457 -6.39 -23.99 2.51
C ARG A 457 -4.94 -24.43 2.35
N ASN A 458 -4.51 -24.75 1.13
CA ASN A 458 -3.15 -25.23 0.92
C ASN A 458 -2.14 -24.08 0.96
N LEU A 459 -1.02 -24.35 1.62
CA LEU A 459 0.17 -23.51 1.57
C LEU A 459 1.20 -24.16 0.63
N THR A 460 1.67 -23.44 -0.37
CA THR A 460 2.65 -23.95 -1.34
C THR A 460 3.82 -22.98 -1.50
N ILE A 461 5.02 -23.44 -1.19
CA ILE A 461 6.24 -22.68 -1.40
C ILE A 461 7.05 -23.36 -2.51
N ASN A 462 7.14 -22.69 -3.67
CA ASN A 462 7.86 -23.18 -4.85
C ASN A 462 9.24 -22.55 -4.99
N GLY A 463 9.50 -21.43 -4.33
CA GLY A 463 10.76 -20.70 -4.46
C GLY A 463 10.94 -19.61 -3.43
N GLY A 464 11.95 -18.75 -3.65
CA GLY A 464 12.22 -17.59 -2.82
C GLY A 464 12.97 -17.90 -1.52
N VAL A 465 12.98 -16.88 -0.66
CA VAL A 465 13.52 -16.95 0.70
C VAL A 465 12.42 -16.57 1.65
N VAL A 466 12.03 -17.48 2.52
CA VAL A 466 10.90 -17.33 3.42
C VAL A 466 11.37 -17.53 4.86
N ILE A 467 11.14 -16.54 5.69
CA ILE A 467 11.28 -16.60 7.13
C ILE A 467 9.89 -16.35 7.71
N ALA A 468 9.35 -17.35 8.38
CA ALA A 468 8.03 -17.30 8.99
C ALA A 468 8.14 -17.60 10.49
N GLU A 469 7.77 -16.63 11.32
CA GLU A 469 7.91 -16.67 12.76
C GLU A 469 6.54 -16.51 13.42
N GLY A 470 5.97 -17.61 13.89
CA GLY A 470 4.77 -17.65 14.71
C GLY A 470 5.10 -17.55 16.19
N SER A 471 4.10 -17.47 17.04
CA SER A 471 4.23 -17.35 18.49
C SER A 471 4.46 -18.71 19.20
N GLY A 472 4.16 -18.79 20.50
CA GLY A 472 4.20 -20.03 21.27
C GLY A 472 3.09 -21.00 20.91
N ALA A 473 3.20 -22.27 21.34
CA ALA A 473 2.23 -23.31 21.04
C ALA A 473 0.77 -22.89 21.36
N PRO A 474 -0.21 -23.20 20.50
CA PRO A 474 -0.10 -24.14 19.36
C PRO A 474 0.43 -23.53 18.07
N GLU A 475 0.67 -22.23 18.01
CA GLU A 475 0.89 -21.46 16.80
C GLU A 475 2.20 -21.84 16.08
N CYS A 476 2.21 -21.70 14.77
CA CYS A 476 3.28 -22.15 13.88
C CYS A 476 3.96 -20.99 13.15
N GLY A 477 5.17 -21.23 12.63
CA GLY A 477 5.75 -20.31 11.63
C GLY A 477 4.98 -20.35 10.32
N LEU A 478 4.67 -21.57 9.86
CA LEU A 478 3.80 -21.84 8.73
C LEU A 478 2.59 -22.63 9.23
N ASP A 479 1.39 -22.30 8.78
CA ASP A 479 0.19 -23.08 9.02
C ASP A 479 -0.62 -23.32 7.75
N ALA A 480 -1.31 -24.45 7.70
CA ALA A 480 -2.32 -24.78 6.72
C ALA A 480 -3.44 -25.54 7.46
N ALA A 481 -4.68 -25.12 7.26
CA ALA A 481 -5.83 -25.68 7.99
C ALA A 481 -5.85 -27.23 7.96
N GLU A 482 -6.32 -27.87 9.04
CA GLU A 482 -6.20 -29.31 9.32
C GLU A 482 -6.54 -30.26 8.15
N GLN A 483 -7.51 -29.87 7.30
CA GLN A 483 -7.94 -30.66 6.15
C GLN A 483 -7.13 -30.41 4.88
N TYR A 484 -6.21 -29.45 4.92
CA TYR A 484 -5.37 -29.02 3.80
C TYR A 484 -3.91 -29.34 4.07
N LYS A 485 -3.02 -28.91 3.19
CA LYS A 485 -1.63 -29.36 3.20
C LYS A 485 -0.66 -28.23 2.95
N ALA A 486 0.49 -28.33 3.60
CA ALA A 486 1.65 -27.49 3.28
C ALA A 486 2.63 -28.27 2.39
N TYR A 487 3.07 -27.63 1.31
CA TYR A 487 4.03 -28.15 0.34
C TYR A 487 5.25 -27.24 0.25
N ILE A 488 6.44 -27.84 0.30
CA ILE A 488 7.70 -27.14 0.03
C ILE A 488 8.35 -27.79 -1.19
N ASN A 489 8.32 -27.07 -2.30
CA ASN A 489 8.84 -27.53 -3.59
C ASN A 489 10.18 -26.90 -3.94
N GLY A 490 10.54 -25.78 -3.31
CA GLY A 490 11.78 -25.05 -3.56
C GLY A 490 12.03 -23.94 -2.54
N GLY A 491 13.07 -23.17 -2.76
CA GLY A 491 13.45 -22.02 -1.94
C GLY A 491 14.25 -22.34 -0.69
N THR A 492 14.61 -21.29 0.05
CA THR A 492 15.18 -21.41 1.41
C THR A 492 14.13 -20.97 2.39
N VAL A 493 13.66 -21.89 3.23
CA VAL A 493 12.53 -21.66 4.14
C VAL A 493 12.98 -21.89 5.56
N VAL A 494 12.69 -20.96 6.45
CA VAL A 494 12.83 -21.09 7.90
C VAL A 494 11.49 -20.83 8.54
N ALA A 495 10.96 -21.78 9.28
CA ALA A 495 9.73 -21.62 10.04
C ALA A 495 9.99 -21.91 11.52
N VAL A 496 9.54 -21.00 12.38
CA VAL A 496 9.71 -21.05 13.83
C VAL A 496 8.37 -20.81 14.50
N GLY A 497 8.02 -21.59 15.50
CA GLY A 497 6.80 -21.42 16.28
C GLY A 497 6.75 -22.32 17.50
N GLY A 498 5.64 -22.33 18.22
CA GLY A 498 5.40 -23.27 19.31
C GLY A 498 4.97 -24.64 18.79
N GLY A 499 4.16 -24.66 17.74
CA GLY A 499 3.80 -25.80 16.92
C GLY A 499 4.67 -25.96 15.67
N MET A 500 4.40 -27.00 14.91
CA MET A 500 5.03 -27.27 13.60
C MET A 500 4.00 -27.85 12.65
N GLN A 501 3.80 -27.19 11.55
CA GLN A 501 2.95 -27.66 10.46
C GLN A 501 3.53 -28.94 9.82
N ALA A 502 2.67 -29.90 9.57
CA ALA A 502 3.05 -31.08 8.79
C ALA A 502 3.34 -30.71 7.34
N ILE A 503 4.46 -31.19 6.82
CA ILE A 503 4.81 -31.02 5.40
C ILE A 503 4.43 -32.30 4.64
N ASP A 504 3.64 -32.15 3.59
CA ASP A 504 3.12 -33.28 2.81
C ASP A 504 4.24 -34.01 2.03
N SER A 505 4.16 -35.33 1.99
CA SER A 505 5.16 -36.20 1.37
C SER A 505 5.31 -36.01 -0.15
N SER A 506 4.39 -35.33 -0.81
CA SER A 506 4.51 -34.97 -2.22
C SER A 506 5.32 -33.69 -2.47
N SER A 507 5.84 -33.07 -1.40
CA SER A 507 6.80 -31.97 -1.51
C SER A 507 8.06 -32.41 -2.29
N LYS A 508 8.58 -31.50 -3.11
CA LYS A 508 9.75 -31.81 -3.98
C LYS A 508 11.07 -31.54 -3.30
N GLN A 509 11.09 -30.70 -2.24
CA GLN A 509 12.30 -30.35 -1.51
C GLN A 509 12.29 -30.92 -0.11
N ALA A 510 13.46 -31.34 0.35
CA ALA A 510 13.60 -31.89 1.69
C ALA A 510 13.74 -30.79 2.75
N SER A 511 13.21 -31.06 3.93
CA SER A 511 13.25 -30.20 5.11
C SER A 511 13.84 -30.97 6.30
N ILE A 512 14.44 -30.24 7.25
CA ILE A 512 14.82 -30.76 8.57
C ILE A 512 13.95 -30.12 9.64
N ALA A 513 13.71 -30.81 10.73
CA ALA A 513 12.95 -30.32 11.86
C ALA A 513 13.72 -30.59 13.18
N ALA A 514 13.65 -29.65 14.10
CA ALA A 514 14.27 -29.76 15.41
C ALA A 514 13.55 -28.88 16.44
N ASN A 515 13.75 -29.20 17.72
CA ASN A 515 13.40 -28.29 18.80
C ASN A 515 14.67 -27.52 19.20
N ILE A 516 14.55 -26.20 19.30
CA ILE A 516 15.65 -25.30 19.65
C ILE A 516 15.22 -24.27 20.70
N ALA A 517 16.17 -23.70 21.41
CA ALA A 517 15.89 -22.56 22.26
C ALA A 517 15.79 -21.27 21.43
N MET A 518 14.85 -20.39 21.82
CA MET A 518 14.76 -19.06 21.23
C MET A 518 15.88 -18.14 21.74
N GLY A 519 16.12 -17.04 21.02
CA GLY A 519 17.20 -16.10 21.32
C GLY A 519 18.60 -16.67 21.09
N THR A 520 18.73 -17.67 20.21
CA THR A 520 20.03 -18.32 19.95
C THR A 520 20.37 -18.28 18.45
N THR A 521 21.66 -18.19 18.17
CA THR A 521 22.15 -18.32 16.78
C THR A 521 22.45 -19.78 16.50
N ILE A 522 21.92 -20.28 15.39
CA ILE A 522 22.16 -21.64 14.91
C ILE A 522 22.90 -21.61 13.56
N GLY A 523 23.66 -22.65 13.32
CA GLY A 523 24.29 -22.95 12.05
C GLY A 523 23.92 -24.36 11.59
N VAL A 524 23.56 -24.52 10.31
CA VAL A 524 23.25 -25.81 9.71
C VAL A 524 24.41 -26.26 8.84
N LEU A 525 24.92 -27.50 9.06
CA LEU A 525 26.10 -28.04 8.41
C LEU A 525 25.78 -29.38 7.73
N ASP A 526 26.43 -29.62 6.58
CA ASP A 526 26.61 -30.92 5.95
C ASP A 526 28.07 -31.38 6.24
N GLY A 527 28.22 -32.22 7.24
CA GLY A 527 29.55 -32.53 7.81
C GLY A 527 30.24 -31.27 8.35
N THR A 528 31.25 -30.77 7.64
CA THR A 528 31.94 -29.51 7.99
C THR A 528 31.52 -28.32 7.14
N LYS A 529 30.76 -28.55 6.08
CA LYS A 529 30.32 -27.49 5.16
C LYS A 529 29.12 -26.75 5.74
N ALA A 530 29.26 -25.45 5.91
CA ALA A 530 28.13 -24.58 6.28
C ALA A 530 27.12 -24.52 5.13
N ILE A 531 25.82 -24.58 5.47
CA ILE A 531 24.71 -24.41 4.56
C ILE A 531 24.10 -23.03 4.79
N LEU A 532 23.67 -22.74 6.02
CA LEU A 532 23.09 -21.47 6.42
C LEU A 532 23.24 -21.25 7.93
N GLY A 533 23.12 -20.01 8.36
CA GLY A 533 22.94 -19.62 9.75
C GLY A 533 21.61 -18.91 9.95
N TYR A 534 21.05 -19.01 11.14
CA TYR A 534 19.83 -18.32 11.51
C TYR A 534 19.86 -17.93 12.97
N THR A 535 19.41 -16.72 13.29
CA THR A 535 19.27 -16.27 14.68
C THR A 535 17.79 -16.25 15.04
N THR A 536 17.39 -17.13 15.98
CA THR A 536 16.02 -17.22 16.43
C THR A 536 15.59 -15.97 17.21
N PRO A 537 14.34 -15.53 17.13
CA PRO A 537 13.87 -14.36 17.86
C PRO A 537 13.97 -14.55 19.38
N SER A 538 14.44 -13.53 20.09
CA SER A 538 14.66 -13.58 21.54
C SER A 538 13.38 -13.45 22.36
N ASN A 539 12.33 -12.86 21.77
CA ASN A 539 11.03 -12.61 22.40
C ASN A 539 9.92 -13.54 21.89
N ASN A 540 10.28 -14.67 21.28
CA ASN A 540 9.37 -15.72 20.87
C ASN A 540 9.36 -16.84 21.91
N SER A 541 8.17 -17.34 22.25
CA SER A 541 7.98 -18.48 23.16
C SER A 541 7.95 -19.84 22.46
N GLY A 542 8.15 -19.86 21.14
CA GLY A 542 8.22 -21.08 20.35
C GLY A 542 9.47 -21.92 20.66
N THR A 543 9.41 -23.19 20.30
CA THR A 543 10.53 -24.13 20.42
C THR A 543 10.76 -24.97 19.19
N SER A 544 9.84 -24.91 18.22
CA SER A 544 9.88 -25.70 16.99
C SER A 544 10.60 -24.94 15.89
N LEU A 545 11.48 -25.62 15.19
CA LEU A 545 12.20 -25.09 14.02
C LEU A 545 12.04 -26.07 12.86
N MET A 546 11.64 -25.57 11.70
CA MET A 546 11.69 -26.27 10.43
C MET A 546 12.56 -25.45 9.46
N ILE A 547 13.47 -26.10 8.77
CA ILE A 547 14.28 -25.47 7.72
C ILE A 547 14.19 -26.34 6.46
N SER A 548 14.00 -25.70 5.32
CA SER A 548 14.14 -26.32 4.01
C SER A 548 15.16 -25.57 3.16
N SER A 549 15.93 -26.29 2.40
CA SER A 549 16.99 -25.71 1.55
C SER A 549 17.21 -26.57 0.30
N PRO A 550 17.50 -25.96 -0.87
CA PRO A 550 17.91 -26.70 -2.08
C PRO A 550 19.15 -27.58 -1.85
N SER A 551 19.94 -27.29 -0.83
CA SER A 551 21.12 -28.08 -0.47
C SER A 551 20.79 -29.38 0.26
N PHE A 552 19.56 -29.56 0.75
CA PHE A 552 19.18 -30.75 1.49
C PHE A 552 18.85 -31.93 0.54
N LYS A 553 19.35 -33.11 0.90
CA LYS A 553 19.03 -34.36 0.22
C LYS A 553 18.22 -35.25 1.18
N SER A 554 17.08 -35.70 0.75
CA SER A 554 16.21 -36.58 1.55
C SER A 554 16.99 -37.84 2.00
N GLY A 555 16.89 -38.18 3.26
CA GLY A 555 17.60 -39.29 3.91
C GLY A 555 18.98 -38.95 4.46
N ASN A 556 19.55 -37.78 4.15
CA ASN A 556 20.84 -37.35 4.73
C ASN A 556 20.63 -36.69 6.08
N ALA A 557 21.61 -36.87 6.97
CA ALA A 557 21.67 -36.18 8.24
C ALA A 557 22.42 -34.86 8.11
N TYR A 558 21.93 -33.82 8.76
CA TYR A 558 22.51 -32.49 8.86
C TYR A 558 22.66 -32.11 10.34
N THR A 559 23.76 -31.45 10.68
CA THR A 559 24.03 -31.02 12.06
C THR A 559 23.52 -29.59 12.25
N ILE A 560 22.62 -29.39 13.23
CA ILE A 560 22.19 -28.08 13.72
C ILE A 560 23.06 -27.75 14.93
N ARG A 561 23.87 -26.71 14.81
CA ARG A 561 24.78 -26.23 15.89
C ARG A 561 24.22 -24.98 16.51
N SER A 562 23.86 -25.02 17.79
CA SER A 562 23.29 -23.89 18.52
C SER A 562 24.34 -23.13 19.34
N GLY A 563 24.12 -21.84 19.58
CA GLY A 563 25.03 -20.95 20.29
C GLY A 563 26.34 -20.72 19.55
N CYS A 564 26.31 -20.75 18.22
CA CYS A 564 27.48 -20.53 17.37
C CYS A 564 27.60 -19.07 16.94
N THR A 565 28.76 -18.69 16.40
CA THR A 565 28.97 -17.44 15.70
C THR A 565 28.84 -17.66 14.20
N LEU A 566 28.31 -16.64 13.50
CA LEU A 566 28.29 -16.59 12.04
C LEU A 566 29.32 -15.54 11.61
N GLU A 567 30.25 -15.94 10.76
CA GLU A 567 31.28 -15.06 10.24
C GLU A 567 31.12 -14.96 8.71
N SER A 568 31.15 -13.75 8.18
CA SER A 568 30.90 -13.49 6.76
C SER A 568 29.49 -13.89 6.33
N GLY A 569 29.23 -13.86 5.03
CA GLY A 569 27.95 -14.22 4.45
C GLY A 569 27.07 -13.01 4.16
N THR A 570 25.93 -13.29 3.53
CA THR A 570 24.89 -12.31 3.22
C THR A 570 23.64 -12.64 4.04
N SER A 571 23.08 -11.63 4.69
CA SER A 571 21.91 -11.79 5.56
C SER A 571 20.66 -11.20 4.93
N PHE A 572 19.55 -11.90 5.13
CA PHE A 572 18.21 -11.40 4.99
C PHE A 572 17.54 -11.56 6.36
N TYR A 573 17.32 -10.46 7.05
CA TYR A 573 16.95 -10.43 8.47
C TYR A 573 17.85 -11.37 9.31
N SER A 574 17.27 -12.30 10.02
CA SER A 574 17.95 -13.27 10.89
C SER A 574 18.57 -14.48 10.18
N LEU A 575 18.34 -14.63 8.87
CA LEU A 575 18.90 -15.71 8.05
C LEU A 575 20.19 -15.25 7.34
N THR A 576 21.26 -16.03 7.46
CA THR A 576 22.55 -15.75 6.82
C THR A 576 22.98 -16.93 5.96
N THR A 577 23.31 -16.66 4.70
CA THR A 577 23.84 -17.66 3.75
C THR A 577 25.28 -17.35 3.36
N GLY A 578 26.03 -18.36 2.90
CA GLY A 578 27.45 -18.20 2.56
C GLY A 578 28.36 -17.84 3.75
N CYS A 579 27.90 -18.09 4.96
CA CYS A 579 28.65 -17.80 6.19
C CYS A 579 29.56 -18.94 6.59
N ASN A 580 30.58 -18.64 7.40
CA ASN A 580 31.30 -19.61 8.21
C ASN A 580 30.61 -19.78 9.56
N ILE A 581 30.50 -21.02 10.02
CA ILE A 581 29.84 -21.35 11.29
C ILE A 581 30.92 -21.72 12.32
N GLY A 582 31.03 -20.91 13.34
CA GLY A 582 31.97 -21.14 14.42
C GLY A 582 31.58 -22.32 15.35
N SER A 583 32.33 -22.50 16.44
CA SER A 583 31.98 -23.48 17.45
C SER A 583 30.67 -23.10 18.15
N GLY A 584 29.83 -24.08 18.49
CA GLY A 584 28.61 -23.90 19.23
C GLY A 584 28.60 -24.58 20.57
N SER A 585 27.62 -24.26 21.41
CA SER A 585 27.43 -24.85 22.73
C SER A 585 26.77 -26.23 22.67
N GLN A 586 25.94 -26.48 21.66
CA GLN A 586 25.21 -27.73 21.47
C GLN A 586 25.13 -28.09 20.00
N SER A 587 24.94 -29.36 19.69
CA SER A 587 24.70 -29.86 18.34
C SER A 587 23.67 -30.98 18.37
N VAL A 588 22.78 -31.01 17.40
CA VAL A 588 21.80 -32.06 17.17
C VAL A 588 21.78 -32.41 15.70
N ASP A 589 21.69 -33.70 15.38
CA ASP A 589 21.55 -34.13 14.00
C ASP A 589 20.06 -34.28 13.64
N ALA A 590 19.68 -33.79 12.47
CA ALA A 590 18.35 -33.90 11.93
C ALA A 590 18.41 -34.54 10.53
N THR A 591 17.56 -35.53 10.27
CA THR A 591 17.50 -36.21 8.98
C THR A 591 16.54 -35.45 8.08
N ALA A 592 17.01 -35.06 6.90
CA ALA A 592 16.18 -34.35 5.92
C ALA A 592 15.17 -35.29 5.27
N SER A 593 13.95 -34.83 5.12
CA SER A 593 12.83 -35.58 4.52
C SER A 593 11.93 -34.62 3.72
N THR A 594 11.31 -35.13 2.65
CA THR A 594 10.25 -34.43 1.93
C THR A 594 8.92 -34.45 2.71
N SER A 595 8.88 -35.15 3.84
CA SER A 595 7.72 -35.19 4.74
C SER A 595 8.16 -34.87 6.15
N ILE A 596 7.53 -33.91 6.78
CA ILE A 596 7.72 -33.58 8.20
C ILE A 596 6.40 -33.88 8.93
N SER A 597 6.51 -34.58 10.06
CA SER A 597 5.35 -34.77 10.94
C SER A 597 5.07 -33.48 11.72
N GLY A 598 3.84 -33.00 11.67
CA GLY A 598 3.41 -31.87 12.48
C GLY A 598 3.44 -32.20 13.98
N THR A 599 3.76 -31.22 14.78
CA THR A 599 3.57 -31.26 16.22
C THR A 599 2.58 -30.16 16.56
N MET A 600 1.28 -30.47 16.52
CA MET A 600 0.31 -29.62 17.20
C MET A 600 0.68 -29.62 18.68
N GLY A 601 0.88 -28.49 19.28
CA GLY A 601 1.17 -28.37 20.70
C GLY A 601 0.02 -29.02 21.47
N GLY A 602 0.27 -30.22 22.06
CA GLY A 602 -0.75 -30.98 22.76
C GLY A 602 -1.25 -30.28 24.02
N GLY A 603 -2.20 -29.40 23.86
CA GLY A 603 -3.11 -28.90 24.87
C GLY A 603 -4.32 -29.81 24.95
N GLY A 604 -4.22 -30.98 25.65
CA GLY A 604 -5.35 -31.81 26.00
C GLY A 604 -6.29 -31.06 26.94
N GLY A 605 -7.20 -30.28 26.41
CA GLY A 605 -8.33 -29.66 27.08
C GLY A 605 -9.58 -29.88 26.23
N GLY A 606 -10.24 -31.07 26.41
CA GLY A 606 -11.52 -31.32 25.83
C GLY A 606 -12.51 -30.24 26.27
N PHE A 607 -12.95 -29.42 25.35
CA PHE A 607 -14.14 -28.59 25.55
C PHE A 607 -15.40 -29.49 25.45
N PRO A 608 -16.30 -29.41 26.44
CA PRO A 608 -17.57 -30.10 26.33
C PRO A 608 -18.39 -29.46 25.19
N GLY A 609 -18.85 -30.27 24.28
CA GLY A 609 -19.64 -29.85 23.13
C GLY A 609 -20.80 -28.93 23.49
N GLY A 610 -20.75 -27.72 22.99
CA GLY A 610 -21.88 -26.81 22.87
C GLY A 610 -22.63 -27.11 21.56
N PRO A 611 -23.96 -26.98 21.54
CA PRO A 611 -24.78 -27.39 20.39
C PRO A 611 -24.53 -26.45 19.20
N GLY A 612 -24.43 -27.06 18.03
CA GLY A 612 -24.14 -26.47 16.76
C GLY A 612 -24.97 -25.23 16.42
N GLY A 613 -24.29 -24.14 16.12
CA GLY A 613 -24.82 -23.01 15.41
C GLY A 613 -24.32 -23.07 13.96
N GLY A 614 -25.23 -23.49 13.06
CA GLY A 614 -24.94 -23.54 11.64
C GLY A 614 -24.65 -22.16 11.08
N TRP A 615 -23.54 -22.04 10.39
CA TRP A 615 -23.23 -20.89 9.56
C TRP A 615 -24.01 -21.01 8.26
N HIS A 616 -25.07 -20.26 8.13
CA HIS A 616 -25.67 -19.98 6.82
C HIS A 616 -24.92 -18.78 6.23
N GLY A 617 -24.23 -19.05 5.13
CA GLY A 617 -23.76 -18.02 4.25
C GLY A 617 -24.96 -17.31 3.59
N GLY A 618 -24.82 -16.04 3.42
CA GLY A 618 -25.75 -15.18 2.68
C GLY A 618 -25.10 -13.85 2.42
N TRP A 619 -24.63 -13.72 1.19
CA TRP A 619 -24.42 -12.53 0.33
C TRP A 619 -23.59 -11.35 0.85
#